data_67241491d1e9880882958aac022eb040
#
_entry.id   67241491d1e9880882958aac022eb040
#
_cell.length_a   1.000
_cell.length_b   1.000
_cell.length_c   1.000
_cell.angle_alpha   90.00
_cell.angle_beta   90.00
_cell.angle_gamma   90.00
#
_symmetry.space_group_name_H-M   'P 1'
#
loop_
_entity.id
_entity.type
_entity.pdbx_description
1 polymer ?
#
loop_
_entity_poly.entity_id
_entity_poly.type
_entity_poly.pdbx_seq_one_letter_code
_entity_poly.pdbx_strand_id
1 'polypeptide(L)'
;MADFTFAHRDEGFDNHIDQSIRHYSTLHDDIVKMSRYFVEDDTNIYDLGCSTGKTLGAMIKQNTFAPHAHYIGIEHAEGFKEAMDLRMREHEVDDLELRFEDVRDADMQNASLVTSIFTLQFMPRKDRQETLNKVYDALNPGGAFIFGEKTYSCSSTVQDMLTFMYYDFKRENFDAKDIMD
;
A
#
# COMPACT_ATOMS: atom_id res chain seq x y z
N MET A 1 10.62 11.14 20.74
CA MET A 1 9.95 10.13 19.91
C MET A 1 11.01 9.70 18.91
N ALA A 2 11.38 8.42 18.89
CA ALA A 2 12.25 7.93 17.82
C ALA A 2 11.46 8.05 16.52
N ASP A 3 12.03 8.71 15.51
CA ASP A 3 11.43 8.74 14.19
C ASP A 3 11.37 7.30 13.67
N PHE A 4 10.15 6.80 13.57
CA PHE A 4 9.92 5.51 12.97
C PHE A 4 10.23 5.65 11.47
N THR A 5 11.35 5.08 11.04
CA THR A 5 11.79 5.15 9.64
C THR A 5 11.87 3.74 9.05
N PHE A 6 11.31 3.56 7.87
CA PHE A 6 11.46 2.35 7.07
C PHE A 6 12.80 2.29 6.30
N ALA A 7 13.64 3.31 6.42
CA ALA A 7 14.89 3.47 5.64
C ALA A 7 15.92 2.32 5.76
N HIS A 8 15.70 1.35 6.66
CA HIS A 8 16.63 0.24 6.90
C HIS A 8 15.94 -1.14 6.94
N ARG A 9 14.72 -1.27 6.41
CA ARG A 9 13.92 -2.51 6.48
C ARG A 9 13.54 -3.08 5.11
N ASP A 10 14.30 -2.81 4.07
CA ASP A 10 14.10 -3.33 2.72
C ASP A 10 14.28 -4.86 2.63
N GLU A 11 15.33 -5.41 3.26
CA GLU A 11 15.54 -6.85 3.31
C GLU A 11 14.49 -7.54 4.19
N GLY A 12 13.64 -8.36 3.57
CA GLY A 12 12.64 -9.16 4.28
C GLY A 12 11.38 -8.39 4.69
N PHE A 13 11.16 -7.16 4.20
CA PHE A 13 9.98 -6.36 4.53
C PHE A 13 8.67 -7.08 4.24
N ASP A 14 8.54 -7.71 3.08
CA ASP A 14 7.32 -8.44 2.70
C ASP A 14 7.02 -9.58 3.69
N ASN A 15 8.06 -10.33 4.10
CA ASN A 15 7.91 -11.39 5.09
C ASN A 15 7.58 -10.82 6.48
N HIS A 16 8.23 -9.71 6.85
CA HIS A 16 7.96 -9.04 8.12
C HIS A 16 6.50 -8.56 8.22
N ILE A 17 5.95 -7.97 7.16
CA ILE A 17 4.58 -7.47 7.18
C ILE A 17 3.55 -8.62 7.20
N ASP A 18 3.81 -9.71 6.50
CA ASP A 18 2.97 -10.92 6.55
C ASP A 18 2.94 -11.53 7.97
N GLN A 19 4.05 -11.48 8.70
CA GLN A 19 4.15 -11.93 10.09
C GLN A 19 3.59 -10.92 11.10
N SER A 20 3.56 -9.64 10.76
CA SER A 20 3.10 -8.57 11.65
C SER A 20 1.60 -8.30 11.56
N ILE A 21 0.98 -8.53 10.42
CA ILE A 21 -0.42 -8.22 10.18
C ILE A 21 -1.17 -9.49 9.83
N ARG A 22 -2.10 -9.87 10.73
CA ARG A 22 -2.92 -11.06 10.53
C ARG A 22 -3.72 -10.95 9.23
N HIS A 23 -3.64 -12.01 8.39
CA HIS A 23 -4.31 -12.09 7.08
C HIS A 23 -3.85 -11.04 6.05
N TYR A 24 -2.66 -10.46 6.20
CA TYR A 24 -2.13 -9.50 5.24
C TYR A 24 -2.11 -10.05 3.80
N SER A 25 -1.59 -11.27 3.62
CA SER A 25 -1.55 -11.93 2.30
C SER A 25 -2.94 -12.08 1.68
N THR A 26 -3.96 -12.44 2.48
CA THR A 26 -5.34 -12.55 2.02
C THR A 26 -5.91 -11.19 1.60
N LEU A 27 -5.69 -10.15 2.40
CA LEU A 27 -6.09 -8.77 2.08
C LEU A 27 -5.44 -8.31 0.76
N HIS A 28 -4.13 -8.54 0.64
CA HIS A 28 -3.37 -8.22 -0.57
C HIS A 28 -3.94 -8.93 -1.80
N ASP A 29 -4.17 -10.24 -1.72
CA ASP A 29 -4.73 -11.03 -2.82
C ASP A 29 -6.14 -10.55 -3.22
N ASP A 30 -6.96 -10.16 -2.25
CA ASP A 30 -8.30 -9.64 -2.51
C ASP A 30 -8.24 -8.28 -3.22
N ILE A 31 -7.34 -7.37 -2.81
CA ILE A 31 -7.12 -6.08 -3.48
C ILE A 31 -6.67 -6.30 -4.93
N VAL A 32 -5.70 -7.19 -5.14
CA VAL A 32 -5.23 -7.53 -6.50
C VAL A 32 -6.35 -8.12 -7.36
N LYS A 33 -7.18 -9.03 -6.81
CA LYS A 33 -8.34 -9.57 -7.52
C LYS A 33 -9.40 -8.52 -7.83
N MET A 34 -9.64 -7.59 -6.90
CA MET A 34 -10.58 -6.49 -7.11
C MET A 34 -10.12 -5.51 -8.20
N SER A 35 -8.80 -5.34 -8.38
CA SER A 35 -8.25 -4.40 -9.37
C SER A 35 -8.79 -4.67 -10.78
N ARG A 36 -9.02 -5.93 -11.14
CA ARG A 36 -9.54 -6.33 -12.47
C ARG A 36 -10.91 -5.73 -12.85
N TYR A 37 -11.65 -5.23 -11.87
CA TYR A 37 -12.96 -4.62 -12.11
C TYR A 37 -12.91 -3.13 -12.35
N PHE A 38 -11.74 -2.51 -12.11
CA PHE A 38 -11.56 -1.07 -12.16
C PHE A 38 -10.45 -0.63 -13.12
N VAL A 39 -9.42 -1.48 -13.32
CA VAL A 39 -8.34 -1.17 -14.26
C VAL A 39 -8.90 -1.07 -15.67
N GLU A 40 -8.66 0.07 -16.31
CA GLU A 40 -9.08 0.37 -17.68
C GLU A 40 -7.86 0.75 -18.52
N ASP A 41 -7.92 0.46 -19.81
CA ASP A 41 -6.89 0.82 -20.77
C ASP A 41 -6.79 2.34 -20.93
N ASP A 42 -5.62 2.87 -21.26
CA ASP A 42 -5.34 4.31 -21.39
C ASP A 42 -5.64 5.14 -20.12
N THR A 43 -5.59 4.51 -18.93
CA THR A 43 -5.77 5.17 -17.63
C THR A 43 -4.61 4.93 -16.69
N ASN A 44 -4.55 5.74 -15.63
CA ASN A 44 -3.54 5.62 -14.58
C ASN A 44 -4.02 4.74 -13.43
N ILE A 45 -3.13 3.88 -12.95
CA ILE A 45 -3.29 3.05 -11.75
C ILE A 45 -2.24 3.47 -10.74
N TYR A 46 -2.67 4.02 -9.60
CA TYR A 46 -1.77 4.49 -8.55
C TYR A 46 -1.73 3.51 -7.38
N ASP A 47 -0.52 3.28 -6.84
CA ASP A 47 -0.32 2.59 -5.56
C ASP A 47 0.41 3.55 -4.60
N LEU A 48 -0.33 4.04 -3.59
CA LEU A 48 0.14 5.05 -2.64
C LEU A 48 0.84 4.40 -1.46
N GLY A 49 2.14 4.67 -1.30
CA GLY A 49 3.00 3.98 -0.35
C GLY A 49 3.28 2.55 -0.80
N CYS A 50 3.75 2.39 -2.02
CA CYS A 50 3.90 1.10 -2.67
C CYS A 50 5.03 0.22 -2.11
N SER A 51 5.86 0.74 -1.19
CA SER A 51 6.95 0.02 -0.49
C SER A 51 7.85 -0.75 -1.45
N THR A 52 7.87 -2.07 -1.38
CA THR A 52 8.64 -2.95 -2.28
C THR A 52 8.00 -3.13 -3.67
N GLY A 53 6.86 -2.49 -3.96
CA GLY A 53 6.12 -2.66 -5.21
C GLY A 53 5.36 -3.99 -5.34
N LYS A 54 5.16 -4.73 -4.23
CA LYS A 54 4.49 -6.05 -4.22
C LYS A 54 3.08 -5.98 -4.83
N THR A 55 2.28 -5.01 -4.38
CA THR A 55 0.90 -4.84 -4.84
C THR A 55 0.86 -4.41 -6.31
N LEU A 56 1.68 -3.41 -6.66
CA LEU A 56 1.78 -2.89 -8.01
C LEU A 56 2.17 -4.00 -9.01
N GLY A 57 3.24 -4.74 -8.71
CA GLY A 57 3.68 -5.86 -9.55
C GLY A 57 2.64 -6.97 -9.69
N ALA A 58 1.88 -7.27 -8.63
CA ALA A 58 0.81 -8.24 -8.70
C ALA A 58 -0.38 -7.74 -9.54
N MET A 59 -0.73 -6.45 -9.45
CA MET A 59 -1.77 -5.85 -10.30
C MET A 59 -1.38 -5.85 -11.77
N ILE A 60 -0.12 -5.57 -12.12
CA ILE A 60 0.39 -5.66 -13.48
C ILE A 60 0.19 -7.08 -14.03
N LYS A 61 0.60 -8.10 -13.29
CA LYS A 61 0.41 -9.51 -13.69
C LYS A 61 -1.05 -9.92 -13.83
N GLN A 62 -1.92 -9.36 -13.01
CA GLN A 62 -3.35 -9.68 -12.99
C GLN A 62 -4.10 -9.07 -14.18
N ASN A 63 -3.73 -7.85 -14.61
CA ASN A 63 -4.54 -7.01 -15.50
C ASN A 63 -3.98 -6.93 -16.93
N THR A 64 -3.47 -8.05 -17.47
CA THR A 64 -2.91 -8.13 -18.82
C THR A 64 -3.89 -7.82 -19.96
N PHE A 65 -5.17 -7.67 -19.63
CA PHE A 65 -6.23 -7.28 -20.57
C PHE A 65 -6.24 -5.78 -20.89
N ALA A 66 -5.53 -4.95 -20.10
CA ALA A 66 -5.37 -3.52 -20.28
C ALA A 66 -3.89 -3.18 -20.53
N PRO A 67 -3.37 -3.45 -21.75
CA PRO A 67 -1.94 -3.35 -22.04
C PRO A 67 -1.42 -1.91 -22.06
N HIS A 68 -2.28 -0.91 -22.19
CA HIS A 68 -1.94 0.52 -22.17
C HIS A 68 -2.33 1.21 -20.85
N ALA A 69 -2.62 0.42 -19.81
CA ALA A 69 -2.80 0.95 -18.46
C ALA A 69 -1.45 1.41 -17.89
N HIS A 70 -1.37 2.64 -17.42
CA HIS A 70 -0.14 3.21 -16.87
C HIS A 70 -0.09 3.01 -15.35
N TYR A 71 0.89 2.24 -14.87
CA TYR A 71 1.06 1.91 -13.46
C TYR A 71 2.04 2.86 -12.77
N ILE A 72 1.62 3.49 -11.66
CA ILE A 72 2.40 4.51 -10.96
C ILE A 72 2.51 4.13 -9.48
N GLY A 73 3.72 3.80 -9.05
CA GLY A 73 4.05 3.59 -7.65
C GLY A 73 4.59 4.86 -7.01
N ILE A 74 3.99 5.28 -5.88
CA ILE A 74 4.45 6.43 -5.11
C ILE A 74 4.96 5.94 -3.77
N GLU A 75 6.24 6.26 -3.46
CA GLU A 75 6.89 5.85 -2.21
C GLU A 75 7.81 6.96 -1.69
N HIS A 76 7.71 7.26 -0.41
CA HIS A 76 8.52 8.29 0.24
C HIS A 76 9.86 7.75 0.75
N ALA A 77 9.90 6.49 1.19
CA ALA A 77 11.07 5.89 1.80
C ALA A 77 12.05 5.35 0.74
N GLU A 78 13.17 6.05 0.54
CA GLU A 78 14.20 5.67 -0.43
C GLU A 78 14.81 4.27 -0.18
N GLY A 79 14.71 3.74 1.05
CA GLY A 79 15.18 2.41 1.39
C GLY A 79 14.50 1.28 0.60
N PHE A 80 13.31 1.51 0.05
CA PHE A 80 12.62 0.51 -0.79
C PHE A 80 13.02 0.53 -2.26
N LYS A 81 13.82 1.53 -2.68
CA LYS A 81 14.13 1.75 -4.09
C LYS A 81 14.73 0.52 -4.76
N GLU A 82 15.74 -0.08 -4.13
CA GLU A 82 16.45 -1.24 -4.72
C GLU A 82 15.52 -2.46 -4.86
N ALA A 83 14.74 -2.76 -3.81
CA ALA A 83 13.76 -3.86 -3.82
C ALA A 83 12.67 -3.64 -4.87
N MET A 84 12.20 -2.40 -5.00
CA MET A 84 11.18 -2.02 -5.99
C MET A 84 11.73 -2.12 -7.40
N ASP A 85 12.90 -1.53 -7.67
CA ASP A 85 13.58 -1.59 -8.97
C ASP A 85 13.84 -3.05 -9.40
N LEU A 86 14.27 -3.91 -8.47
CA LEU A 86 14.49 -5.33 -8.75
C LEU A 86 13.19 -6.02 -9.15
N ARG A 87 12.13 -5.81 -8.39
CA ARG A 87 10.81 -6.40 -8.66
C ARG A 87 10.23 -5.93 -9.99
N MET A 88 10.34 -4.64 -10.28
CA MET A 88 9.77 -4.05 -11.49
C MET A 88 10.50 -4.51 -12.77
N ARG A 89 11.80 -4.83 -12.70
CA ARG A 89 12.53 -5.44 -13.83
C ARG A 89 11.99 -6.80 -14.26
N GLU A 90 11.24 -7.47 -13.40
CA GLU A 90 10.59 -8.76 -13.72
C GLU A 90 9.32 -8.58 -14.55
N HIS A 91 8.85 -7.35 -14.71
CA HIS A 91 7.63 -7.03 -15.46
C HIS A 91 8.01 -6.37 -16.79
N GLU A 92 7.65 -7.01 -17.88
CA GLU A 92 7.72 -6.45 -19.23
C GLU A 92 6.50 -5.52 -19.45
N VAL A 93 6.47 -4.38 -18.77
CA VAL A 93 5.40 -3.37 -18.93
C VAL A 93 6.05 -2.08 -19.41
N ASP A 94 5.64 -1.63 -20.59
CA ASP A 94 6.17 -0.41 -21.21
C ASP A 94 5.72 0.86 -20.47
N ASP A 95 4.68 0.77 -19.63
CA ASP A 95 4.02 1.91 -19.02
C ASP A 95 4.00 1.80 -17.48
N LEU A 96 5.20 1.86 -16.89
CA LEU A 96 5.41 1.84 -15.45
C LEU A 96 6.27 3.02 -15.00
N GLU A 97 5.77 3.77 -14.02
CA GLU A 97 6.47 4.88 -13.40
C GLU A 97 6.64 4.65 -11.89
N LEU A 98 7.85 4.92 -11.37
CA LEU A 98 8.13 4.91 -9.94
C LEU A 98 8.51 6.33 -9.50
N ARG A 99 7.71 6.90 -8.59
CA ARG A 99 7.90 8.24 -8.04
C ARG A 99 8.34 8.15 -6.59
N PHE A 100 9.56 8.64 -6.31
CA PHE A 100 10.07 8.76 -4.95
C PHE A 100 9.71 10.13 -4.39
N GLU A 101 8.48 10.27 -3.92
CA GLU A 101 7.92 11.50 -3.38
C GLU A 101 6.92 11.22 -2.26
N ASP A 102 6.58 12.24 -1.51
CA ASP A 102 5.51 12.14 -0.52
C ASP A 102 4.14 12.10 -1.22
N VAL A 103 3.28 11.15 -0.83
CA VAL A 103 1.91 11.04 -1.36
C VAL A 103 1.12 12.34 -1.24
N ARG A 104 1.43 13.18 -0.23
CA ARG A 104 0.80 14.49 -0.02
C ARG A 104 1.12 15.48 -1.14
N ASP A 105 2.29 15.36 -1.74
CA ASP A 105 2.79 16.25 -2.79
C ASP A 105 2.49 15.71 -4.20
N ALA A 106 2.15 14.43 -4.30
CA ALA A 106 1.93 13.77 -5.58
C ALA A 106 0.75 14.37 -6.35
N ASP A 107 0.98 14.59 -7.65
CA ASP A 107 -0.05 14.93 -8.61
C ASP A 107 -0.63 13.65 -9.22
N MET A 108 -1.96 13.54 -9.18
CA MET A 108 -2.70 12.41 -9.71
C MET A 108 -3.79 12.87 -10.66
N GLN A 109 -4.01 12.14 -11.76
CA GLN A 109 -5.06 12.41 -12.72
C GLN A 109 -5.41 11.15 -13.52
N ASN A 110 -6.55 11.16 -14.20
CA ASN A 110 -6.99 10.09 -15.10
C ASN A 110 -6.92 8.69 -14.46
N ALA A 111 -7.29 8.58 -13.17
CA ALA A 111 -7.16 7.34 -12.44
C ALA A 111 -8.39 6.45 -12.61
N SER A 112 -8.21 5.22 -13.06
CA SER A 112 -9.25 4.19 -12.96
C SER A 112 -9.17 3.43 -11.63
N LEU A 113 -7.97 3.35 -11.03
CA LEU A 113 -7.78 2.73 -9.74
C LEU A 113 -6.69 3.46 -8.93
N VAL A 114 -6.98 3.70 -7.67
CA VAL A 114 -5.98 4.11 -6.67
C VAL A 114 -6.01 3.09 -5.54
N THR A 115 -4.84 2.59 -5.15
CA THR A 115 -4.67 1.69 -3.99
C THR A 115 -3.85 2.35 -2.89
N SER A 116 -4.11 2.00 -1.62
CA SER A 116 -3.33 2.42 -0.47
C SER A 116 -3.47 1.39 0.65
N ILE A 117 -2.37 0.69 0.97
CA ILE A 117 -2.39 -0.37 1.98
C ILE A 117 -1.50 0.03 3.14
N PHE A 118 -2.11 0.36 4.28
CA PHE A 118 -1.45 0.77 5.53
C PHE A 118 -0.54 2.00 5.38
N THR A 119 -0.89 2.94 4.50
CA THR A 119 -0.10 4.16 4.23
C THR A 119 -0.68 5.39 4.92
N LEU A 120 -1.99 5.63 4.79
CA LEU A 120 -2.64 6.83 5.33
C LEU A 120 -2.53 6.93 6.86
N GLN A 121 -2.40 5.80 7.57
CA GLN A 121 -2.23 5.78 9.02
C GLN A 121 -0.96 6.52 9.49
N PHE A 122 0.08 6.56 8.66
CA PHE A 122 1.35 7.25 8.96
C PHE A 122 1.31 8.75 8.64
N MET A 123 0.31 9.20 7.88
CA MET A 123 0.13 10.64 7.61
C MET A 123 -0.38 11.39 8.84
N PRO A 124 0.06 12.64 9.04
CA PRO A 124 -0.57 13.55 10.00
C PRO A 124 -2.08 13.69 9.70
N ARG A 125 -2.91 13.63 10.74
CA ARG A 125 -4.38 13.66 10.58
C ARG A 125 -4.88 14.88 9.80
N LYS A 126 -4.21 16.03 9.94
CA LYS A 126 -4.58 17.28 9.27
C LYS A 126 -4.44 17.19 7.73
N ASP A 127 -3.52 16.34 7.24
CA ASP A 127 -3.19 16.26 5.81
C ASP A 127 -4.02 15.17 5.08
N ARG A 128 -4.63 14.24 5.82
CA ARG A 128 -5.38 13.10 5.24
C ARG A 128 -6.55 13.51 4.37
N GLN A 129 -7.32 14.53 4.81
CA GLN A 129 -8.48 14.98 4.04
C GLN A 129 -8.09 15.59 2.70
N GLU A 130 -7.01 16.35 2.66
CA GLU A 130 -6.51 16.95 1.42
C GLU A 130 -6.01 15.85 0.46
N THR A 131 -5.27 14.86 0.98
CA THR A 131 -4.85 13.70 0.17
C THR A 131 -6.05 12.92 -0.38
N LEU A 132 -7.08 12.67 0.44
CA LEU A 132 -8.30 12.01 -0.02
C LEU A 132 -9.06 12.82 -1.07
N ASN A 133 -9.06 14.15 -0.98
CA ASN A 133 -9.63 15.02 -1.99
C ASN A 133 -8.86 14.91 -3.32
N LYS A 134 -7.52 14.90 -3.29
CA LYS A 134 -6.69 14.69 -4.49
C LYS A 134 -6.99 13.34 -5.15
N VAL A 135 -7.13 12.27 -4.37
CA VAL A 135 -7.52 10.95 -4.88
C VAL A 135 -8.90 11.02 -5.55
N TYR A 136 -9.87 11.64 -4.89
CA TYR A 136 -11.23 11.79 -5.44
C TYR A 136 -11.24 12.57 -6.75
N ASP A 137 -10.50 13.68 -6.82
CA ASP A 137 -10.44 14.54 -8.02
C ASP A 137 -9.69 13.85 -9.18
N ALA A 138 -8.78 12.92 -8.88
CA ALA A 138 -8.04 12.17 -9.89
C ALA A 138 -8.85 11.02 -10.50
N LEU A 139 -9.85 10.49 -9.78
CA LEU A 139 -10.62 9.33 -10.22
C LEU A 139 -11.56 9.65 -11.36
N ASN A 140 -11.50 8.84 -12.40
CA ASN A 140 -12.46 8.84 -13.50
C ASN A 140 -13.86 8.37 -13.02
N PRO A 141 -14.95 8.77 -13.70
CA PRO A 141 -16.26 8.18 -13.42
C PRO A 141 -16.23 6.66 -13.53
N GLY A 142 -16.59 5.97 -12.46
CA GLY A 142 -16.52 4.49 -12.37
C GLY A 142 -15.21 3.95 -11.78
N GLY A 143 -14.21 4.80 -11.61
CA GLY A 143 -12.96 4.45 -10.93
C GLY A 143 -13.13 4.20 -9.44
N ALA A 144 -12.14 3.57 -8.80
CA ALA A 144 -12.20 3.19 -7.40
C ALA A 144 -10.96 3.61 -6.61
N PHE A 145 -11.19 3.93 -5.33
CA PHE A 145 -10.14 3.98 -4.32
C PHE A 145 -10.29 2.78 -3.39
N ILE A 146 -9.30 1.88 -3.40
CA ILE A 146 -9.26 0.69 -2.54
C ILE A 146 -8.16 0.89 -1.50
N PHE A 147 -8.52 0.86 -0.21
CA PHE A 147 -7.55 1.05 0.86
C PHE A 147 -7.78 0.09 2.02
N GLY A 148 -6.69 -0.25 2.70
CA GLY A 148 -6.68 -1.01 3.95
C GLY A 148 -5.95 -0.23 5.02
N GLU A 149 -6.59 -0.02 6.20
CA GLU A 149 -6.02 0.78 7.29
C GLU A 149 -6.31 0.18 8.65
N LYS A 150 -5.39 0.42 9.59
CA LYS A 150 -5.61 0.09 10.99
C LYS A 150 -6.56 1.09 11.63
N THR A 151 -7.64 0.60 12.21
CA THR A 151 -8.62 1.43 12.91
C THR A 151 -8.61 1.16 14.41
N TYR A 152 -9.11 2.12 15.18
CA TYR A 152 -9.32 1.99 16.62
C TYR A 152 -10.81 1.88 16.93
N SER A 153 -11.13 1.02 17.90
CA SER A 153 -12.50 0.95 18.43
C SER A 153 -12.80 2.16 19.34
N CYS A 154 -14.02 2.68 19.27
CA CYS A 154 -14.51 3.68 20.22
C CYS A 154 -14.80 3.09 21.61
N SER A 155 -14.93 1.77 21.73
CA SER A 155 -15.09 1.06 23.00
C SER A 155 -13.71 0.64 23.52
N SER A 156 -13.35 1.07 24.74
CA SER A 156 -12.08 0.69 25.38
C SER A 156 -11.95 -0.83 25.54
N THR A 157 -13.01 -1.50 25.99
CA THR A 157 -13.00 -2.96 26.16
C THR A 157 -12.75 -3.70 24.85
N VAL A 158 -13.39 -3.26 23.75
CA VAL A 158 -13.17 -3.85 22.43
C VAL A 158 -11.75 -3.55 21.94
N GLN A 159 -11.26 -2.31 22.18
CA GLN A 159 -9.90 -1.93 21.80
C GLN A 159 -8.86 -2.79 22.53
N ASP A 160 -9.01 -3.00 23.84
CA ASP A 160 -8.12 -3.86 24.63
C ASP A 160 -8.14 -5.31 24.12
N MET A 161 -9.33 -5.85 23.87
CA MET A 161 -9.49 -7.19 23.29
C MET A 161 -8.73 -7.32 21.96
N LEU A 162 -8.92 -6.37 21.03
CA LEU A 162 -8.23 -6.38 19.74
C LEU A 162 -6.71 -6.25 19.89
N THR A 163 -6.26 -5.43 20.85
CA THR A 163 -4.83 -5.26 21.15
C THR A 163 -4.21 -6.54 21.67
N PHE A 164 -4.87 -7.24 22.61
CA PHE A 164 -4.35 -8.52 23.13
C PHE A 164 -4.38 -9.63 22.07
N MET A 165 -5.42 -9.72 21.25
CA MET A 165 -5.47 -10.65 20.11
C MET A 165 -4.34 -10.40 19.11
N TYR A 166 -3.99 -9.13 18.88
CA TYR A 166 -2.87 -8.75 18.03
C TYR A 166 -1.53 -9.17 18.64
N TYR A 167 -1.33 -8.98 19.94
CA TYR A 167 -0.13 -9.45 20.62
C TYR A 167 -0.01 -10.98 20.63
N ASP A 168 -1.12 -11.70 20.78
CA ASP A 168 -1.13 -13.16 20.69
C ASP A 168 -0.68 -13.64 19.31
N PHE A 169 -1.19 -13.01 18.24
CA PHE A 169 -0.73 -13.29 16.87
C PHE A 169 0.76 -12.97 16.67
N LYS A 170 1.23 -11.82 17.17
CA LYS A 170 2.66 -11.47 17.07
C LYS A 170 3.56 -12.46 17.81
N ARG A 171 3.15 -12.99 18.96
CA ARG A 171 3.93 -14.00 19.73
C ARG A 171 4.15 -15.30 18.99
N GLU A 172 3.34 -15.61 17.99
CA GLU A 172 3.55 -16.79 17.15
C GLU A 172 4.75 -16.62 16.19
N ASN A 173 5.10 -15.34 15.87
CA ASN A 173 6.07 -15.01 14.83
C ASN A 173 7.30 -14.24 15.32
N PHE A 174 7.22 -13.61 16.50
CA PHE A 174 8.26 -12.71 17.02
C PHE A 174 8.61 -13.01 18.48
N ASP A 175 9.85 -12.75 18.84
CA ASP A 175 10.28 -12.76 20.23
C ASP A 175 9.66 -11.62 21.04
N ALA A 176 9.53 -11.79 22.36
CA ALA A 176 8.86 -10.83 23.25
C ALA A 176 9.44 -9.40 23.18
N LYS A 177 10.71 -9.26 22.77
CA LYS A 177 11.38 -7.97 22.61
C LYS A 177 10.91 -7.21 21.37
N ASP A 178 10.58 -7.93 20.30
CA ASP A 178 10.22 -7.36 19.02
C ASP A 178 8.70 -7.10 18.88
N ILE A 179 7.91 -7.56 19.87
CA ILE A 179 6.45 -7.34 19.91
C ILE A 179 6.10 -5.92 20.34
N MET A 180 6.95 -5.28 21.13
CA MET A 180 6.70 -3.97 21.77
C MET A 180 7.21 -2.79 20.94
N ASP A 181 7.97 -3.04 19.91
CA ASP A 181 8.44 -2.06 18.93
C ASP A 181 7.50 -1.98 17.72
#